data_764505043ebe5eee5b770ea5ce621b1c
#
_entry.id   764505043ebe5eee5b770ea5ce621b1c
#
_cell.length_a   1.000
_cell.length_b   1.000
_cell.length_c   1.000
_cell.angle_alpha   90.00
_cell.angle_beta   90.00
_cell.angle_gamma   90.00
#
_symmetry.space_group_name_H-M   'P 1'
#
loop_
_entity.id
_entity.type
_entity.pdbx_description
1 polymer ?
#
loop_
_entity_poly.entity_id
_entity_poly.type
_entity_poly.pdbx_seq_one_letter_code
_entity_poly.pdbx_strand_id
1 'polypeptide(L)'
;MKVLLTLLFVLAATFAQAQNIVKSLERNVPGQGKVTIHQDPRIEALIGMERPATGEQKVIRTSGFRIQAYAGNNTRQAKNDAYHVASRVKEYFPELTVYTSFNPPRWLCRVGDFRSIEEADAMMRRLKATGVFKEVSIVRDQINIPL
;
A
#
# COMPACT_ATOMS: atom_id res chain seq x y z
N MET A 1 10.74 -51.24 -5.87
CA MET A 1 12.03 -50.60 -5.68
C MET A 1 12.15 -49.26 -6.44
N LYS A 2 11.80 -49.17 -7.74
CA LYS A 2 11.92 -47.92 -8.53
C LYS A 2 11.04 -46.77 -7.98
N VAL A 3 9.84 -47.05 -7.55
CA VAL A 3 8.92 -46.05 -6.98
C VAL A 3 9.38 -45.51 -5.63
N LEU A 4 10.00 -46.36 -4.81
CA LEU A 4 10.58 -45.94 -3.53
C LEU A 4 11.78 -45.01 -3.73
N LEU A 5 12.59 -45.28 -4.75
CA LEU A 5 13.77 -44.47 -5.09
C LEU A 5 13.38 -43.09 -5.64
N THR A 6 12.31 -43.03 -6.46
CA THR A 6 11.80 -41.76 -6.97
C THR A 6 11.16 -40.93 -5.86
N LEU A 7 10.46 -41.56 -4.91
CA LEU A 7 9.87 -40.86 -3.76
C LEU A 7 10.95 -40.26 -2.84
N LEU A 8 12.06 -41.00 -2.65
CA LEU A 8 13.22 -40.53 -1.87
C LEU A 8 13.90 -39.32 -2.55
N PHE A 9 13.98 -39.32 -3.89
CA PHE A 9 14.62 -38.25 -4.65
C PHE A 9 13.76 -36.96 -4.64
N VAL A 10 12.43 -37.08 -4.67
CA VAL A 10 11.50 -35.96 -4.55
C VAL A 10 11.55 -35.36 -3.15
N LEU A 11 11.67 -36.17 -2.11
CA LEU A 11 11.76 -35.71 -0.72
C LEU A 11 13.06 -34.93 -0.44
N ALA A 12 14.17 -35.29 -1.12
CA ALA A 12 15.46 -34.61 -0.97
C ALA A 12 15.54 -33.23 -1.63
N ALA A 13 14.62 -32.93 -2.61
CA ALA A 13 14.60 -31.67 -3.33
C ALA A 13 13.95 -30.51 -2.56
N THR A 14 13.31 -30.76 -1.40
CA THR A 14 12.55 -29.74 -0.65
C THR A 14 13.39 -28.97 0.37
N PHE A 15 14.69 -29.28 0.53
CA PHE A 15 15.58 -28.57 1.46
C PHE A 15 16.42 -27.45 0.79
N ALA A 16 15.89 -26.78 -0.22
CA ALA A 16 16.51 -25.56 -0.73
C ALA A 16 16.27 -24.42 0.29
N GLN A 17 17.09 -24.38 1.34
CA GLN A 17 17.10 -23.26 2.27
C GLN A 17 17.65 -22.03 1.56
N ALA A 18 16.91 -20.94 1.60
CA ALA A 18 17.39 -19.63 1.16
C ALA A 18 18.64 -19.27 1.98
N GLN A 19 19.82 -19.44 1.40
CA GLN A 19 21.08 -19.10 2.05
C GLN A 19 21.10 -17.58 2.26
N ASN A 20 21.42 -17.16 3.48
CA ASN A 20 21.57 -15.74 3.80
C ASN A 20 22.63 -15.14 2.86
N ILE A 21 22.21 -14.13 2.06
CA ILE A 21 23.02 -13.50 1.02
C ILE A 21 24.33 -12.93 1.60
N VAL A 22 24.32 -12.46 2.84
CA VAL A 22 25.51 -11.94 3.55
C VAL A 22 26.57 -13.03 3.68
N LYS A 23 26.19 -14.23 4.17
CA LYS A 23 27.11 -15.36 4.30
C LYS A 23 27.65 -15.84 2.95
N SER A 24 26.87 -15.71 1.87
CA SER A 24 27.33 -16.08 0.54
C SER A 24 28.38 -15.11 0.00
N LEU A 25 28.29 -13.83 0.33
CA LEU A 25 29.24 -12.79 -0.07
C LEU A 25 30.56 -12.86 0.74
N GLU A 26 30.50 -13.26 2.00
CA GLU A 26 31.69 -13.43 2.87
C GLU A 26 32.45 -14.71 2.62
N ARG A 27 31.96 -15.59 1.74
CA ARG A 27 32.64 -16.84 1.41
C ARG A 27 34.03 -16.57 0.82
N ASN A 28 35.07 -17.09 1.49
CA ASN A 28 36.44 -16.97 1.01
C ASN A 28 36.67 -17.90 -0.19
N VAL A 29 36.93 -17.31 -1.36
CA VAL A 29 37.27 -18.04 -2.59
C VAL A 29 38.75 -17.83 -2.88
N PRO A 30 39.58 -18.91 -2.98
CA PRO A 30 40.99 -18.78 -3.29
C PRO A 30 41.23 -18.03 -4.60
N GLY A 31 42.08 -16.99 -4.59
CA GLY A 31 42.37 -16.15 -5.75
C GLY A 31 41.43 -14.94 -5.96
N GLN A 32 40.42 -14.74 -5.09
CA GLN A 32 39.54 -13.57 -5.10
C GLN A 32 39.72 -12.76 -3.82
N GLY A 33 39.37 -11.47 -3.87
CA GLY A 33 39.42 -10.59 -2.71
C GLY A 33 38.46 -11.04 -1.61
N LYS A 34 38.85 -10.85 -0.33
CA LYS A 34 37.98 -11.12 0.83
C LYS A 34 37.03 -9.95 1.06
N VAL A 35 35.74 -10.22 1.07
CA VAL A 35 34.70 -9.26 1.48
C VAL A 35 34.41 -9.49 2.96
N THR A 36 34.46 -8.44 3.77
CA THR A 36 34.03 -8.47 5.18
C THR A 36 32.95 -7.40 5.37
N ILE A 37 31.78 -7.82 5.82
CA ILE A 37 30.63 -6.94 6.02
C ILE A 37 30.57 -6.57 7.50
N HIS A 38 30.84 -5.32 7.83
CA HIS A 38 30.70 -4.80 9.19
C HIS A 38 29.30 -4.22 9.37
N GLN A 39 28.40 -4.99 9.96
CA GLN A 39 27.05 -4.55 10.27
C GLN A 39 26.66 -4.95 11.70
N ASP A 40 25.66 -4.23 12.27
CA ASP A 40 25.12 -4.61 13.57
C ASP A 40 24.47 -6.00 13.50
N PRO A 41 24.77 -6.91 14.46
CA PRO A 41 24.17 -8.24 14.52
C PRO A 41 22.62 -8.24 14.49
N ARG A 42 22.00 -7.16 14.95
CA ARG A 42 20.54 -6.98 14.89
C ARG A 42 20.03 -6.84 13.47
N ILE A 43 20.83 -6.23 12.58
CA ILE A 43 20.50 -6.10 11.15
C ILE A 43 20.66 -7.45 10.47
N GLU A 44 21.72 -8.20 10.80
CA GLU A 44 21.94 -9.55 10.26
C GLU A 44 20.76 -10.49 10.58
N ALA A 45 20.22 -10.41 11.80
CA ALA A 45 19.06 -11.19 12.21
C ALA A 45 17.77 -10.87 11.44
N LEU A 46 17.68 -9.67 10.83
CA LEU A 46 16.53 -9.24 10.04
C LEU A 46 16.60 -9.64 8.57
N ILE A 47 17.82 -10.00 8.09
CA ILE A 47 18.03 -10.41 6.70
C ILE A 47 17.53 -11.84 6.51
N GLY A 48 16.58 -12.02 5.60
CA GLY A 48 15.99 -13.34 5.32
C GLY A 48 14.84 -13.75 6.25
N MET A 49 14.45 -12.90 7.22
CA MET A 49 13.20 -13.12 7.92
C MET A 49 12.03 -12.75 7.00
N GLU A 50 11.28 -13.74 6.53
CA GLU A 50 9.95 -13.50 6.02
C GLU A 50 9.12 -12.90 7.15
N ARG A 51 8.70 -11.65 6.98
CA ARG A 51 7.68 -11.10 7.88
C ARG A 51 6.39 -11.86 7.61
N PRO A 52 5.78 -12.48 8.63
CA PRO A 52 4.48 -13.06 8.44
C PRO A 52 3.59 -11.98 7.85
N ALA A 53 2.95 -12.28 6.73
CA ALA A 53 1.91 -11.43 6.15
C ALA A 53 0.75 -11.38 7.15
N THR A 54 0.89 -10.59 8.19
CA THR A 54 -0.24 -10.11 8.97
C THR A 54 -1.07 -9.35 7.96
N GLY A 55 -2.33 -9.73 7.76
CA GLY A 55 -3.21 -9.19 6.71
C GLY A 55 -3.52 -7.69 6.79
N GLU A 56 -2.73 -6.93 7.53
CA GLU A 56 -2.69 -5.48 7.51
C GLU A 56 -1.74 -5.04 6.40
N GLN A 57 -2.29 -4.55 5.32
CA GLN A 57 -1.52 -3.87 4.29
C GLN A 57 -0.72 -2.76 4.98
N LYS A 58 0.61 -2.91 5.02
CA LYS A 58 1.49 -1.85 5.50
C LYS A 58 1.32 -0.66 4.58
N VAL A 59 0.86 0.45 5.13
CA VAL A 59 0.71 1.71 4.43
C VAL A 59 1.71 2.73 4.96
N ILE A 60 2.36 3.44 4.05
CA ILE A 60 3.14 4.62 4.39
C ILE A 60 2.22 5.82 4.30
N ARG A 61 2.21 6.64 5.35
CA ARG A 61 1.54 7.95 5.32
C ARG A 61 2.52 9.00 4.87
N THR A 62 2.15 9.73 3.82
CA THR A 62 2.97 10.81 3.27
C THR A 62 2.08 11.98 2.83
N SER A 63 2.67 13.13 2.60
CA SER A 63 1.95 14.28 2.03
C SER A 63 1.63 14.02 0.56
N GLY A 64 0.41 14.32 0.15
CA GLY A 64 -0.06 14.16 -1.22
C GLY A 64 -1.36 14.91 -1.47
N PHE A 65 -2.19 14.38 -2.35
CA PHE A 65 -3.42 15.03 -2.79
C PHE A 65 -4.59 14.06 -2.70
N ARG A 66 -5.76 14.60 -2.34
CA ARG A 66 -7.05 13.93 -2.40
C ARG A 66 -8.06 14.81 -3.12
N ILE A 67 -9.11 14.21 -3.64
CA ILE A 67 -10.24 14.95 -4.20
C ILE A 67 -11.29 15.07 -3.12
N GLN A 68 -11.65 16.31 -2.73
CA GLN A 68 -12.76 16.57 -1.84
C GLN A 68 -14.04 16.56 -2.65
N ALA A 69 -14.86 15.54 -2.44
CA ALA A 69 -16.13 15.34 -3.14
C ALA A 69 -17.33 15.95 -2.38
N TYR A 70 -17.16 16.18 -1.07
CA TYR A 70 -18.18 16.83 -0.25
C TYR A 70 -17.57 17.53 0.96
N ALA A 71 -18.15 18.67 1.33
CA ALA A 71 -17.89 19.39 2.57
C ALA A 71 -19.19 20.04 3.09
N GLY A 72 -19.69 19.55 4.21
CA GLY A 72 -20.89 20.07 4.85
C GLY A 72 -20.65 20.56 6.27
N ASN A 73 -21.64 21.22 6.86
CA ASN A 73 -21.58 21.75 8.22
C ASN A 73 -21.69 20.65 9.28
N ASN A 74 -21.62 21.02 10.58
CA ASN A 74 -21.78 20.09 11.69
C ASN A 74 -23.28 19.78 11.94
N THR A 75 -23.92 19.11 11.00
CA THR A 75 -25.29 18.66 11.11
C THR A 75 -25.40 17.17 10.83
N ARG A 76 -26.46 16.54 11.38
CA ARG A 76 -26.76 15.13 11.07
C ARG A 76 -27.03 14.92 9.58
N GLN A 77 -27.67 15.89 8.93
CA GLN A 77 -27.91 15.86 7.50
C GLN A 77 -26.57 15.84 6.73
N ALA A 78 -25.65 16.77 7.02
CA ALA A 78 -24.35 16.81 6.35
C ALA A 78 -23.53 15.54 6.55
N LYS A 79 -23.64 14.87 7.71
CA LYS A 79 -23.08 13.56 7.92
C LYS A 79 -23.65 12.54 6.93
N ASN A 80 -24.97 12.45 6.85
CA ASN A 80 -25.65 11.50 5.94
C ASN A 80 -25.29 11.78 4.48
N ASP A 81 -25.26 13.05 4.08
CA ASP A 81 -24.87 13.47 2.73
C ASP A 81 -23.43 13.05 2.40
N ALA A 82 -22.50 13.21 3.36
CA ALA A 82 -21.11 12.78 3.18
C ALA A 82 -21.01 11.26 2.91
N TYR A 83 -21.74 10.43 3.67
CA TYR A 83 -21.79 8.99 3.44
C TYR A 83 -22.51 8.62 2.14
N HIS A 84 -23.56 9.34 1.78
CA HIS A 84 -24.26 9.12 0.52
C HIS A 84 -23.35 9.41 -0.68
N VAL A 85 -22.60 10.53 -0.64
CA VAL A 85 -21.59 10.84 -1.67
C VAL A 85 -20.52 9.77 -1.72
N ALA A 86 -20.06 9.29 -0.56
CA ALA A 86 -19.07 8.22 -0.49
C ALA A 86 -19.55 6.91 -1.17
N SER A 87 -20.80 6.52 -0.91
CA SER A 87 -21.42 5.34 -1.54
C SER A 87 -21.50 5.50 -3.06
N ARG A 88 -21.91 6.68 -3.54
CA ARG A 88 -21.99 6.96 -4.98
C ARG A 88 -20.61 6.94 -5.65
N VAL A 89 -19.57 7.46 -4.98
CA VAL A 89 -18.20 7.36 -5.52
C VAL A 89 -17.80 5.91 -5.66
N LYS A 90 -18.08 5.06 -4.67
CA LYS A 90 -17.77 3.62 -4.72
C LYS A 90 -18.54 2.87 -5.81
N GLU A 91 -19.75 3.30 -6.12
CA GLU A 91 -20.58 2.74 -7.20
C GLU A 91 -19.97 3.04 -8.59
N TYR A 92 -19.52 4.27 -8.83
CA TYR A 92 -18.94 4.67 -10.12
C TYR A 92 -17.45 4.34 -10.26
N PHE A 93 -16.71 4.31 -9.14
CA PHE A 93 -15.27 4.12 -9.08
C PHE A 93 -14.90 3.20 -7.90
N PRO A 94 -15.18 1.90 -8.00
CA PRO A 94 -14.94 0.93 -6.92
C PRO A 94 -13.46 0.83 -6.54
N GLU A 95 -12.56 1.15 -7.46
CA GLU A 95 -11.11 1.15 -7.25
C GLU A 95 -10.62 2.27 -6.34
N LEU A 96 -11.38 3.37 -6.19
CA LEU A 96 -10.95 4.50 -5.40
C LEU A 96 -11.18 4.27 -3.89
N THR A 97 -10.20 4.64 -3.09
CA THR A 97 -10.37 4.71 -1.64
C THR A 97 -11.19 5.95 -1.29
N VAL A 98 -12.19 5.79 -0.42
CA VAL A 98 -13.07 6.88 0.01
C VAL A 98 -12.98 7.06 1.52
N TYR A 99 -12.78 8.28 1.96
CA TYR A 99 -12.62 8.68 3.34
C TYR A 99 -13.73 9.66 3.75
N THR A 100 -14.58 9.21 4.67
CA THR A 100 -15.59 10.09 5.27
C THR A 100 -15.18 10.39 6.71
N SER A 101 -14.99 11.65 7.03
CA SER A 101 -14.51 12.08 8.35
C SER A 101 -15.15 13.39 8.79
N PHE A 102 -15.25 13.57 10.11
CA PHE A 102 -15.57 14.86 10.70
C PHE A 102 -14.28 15.60 11.05
N ASN A 103 -14.05 16.71 10.39
CA ASN A 103 -12.97 17.64 10.70
C ASN A 103 -13.61 18.96 11.11
N PRO A 104 -13.71 19.24 12.44
CA PRO A 104 -14.47 20.36 12.95
C PRO A 104 -14.20 21.67 12.20
N PRO A 105 -15.22 22.42 11.82
CA PRO A 105 -16.65 22.18 12.05
C PRO A 105 -17.38 21.45 10.90
N ARG A 106 -16.71 20.67 10.06
CA ARG A 106 -17.26 20.13 8.81
C ARG A 106 -17.19 18.61 8.70
N TRP A 107 -18.25 18.04 8.13
CA TRP A 107 -18.23 16.69 7.56
C TRP A 107 -17.63 16.73 6.15
N LEU A 108 -16.65 15.85 5.90
CA LEU A 108 -15.90 15.78 4.64
C LEU A 108 -16.04 14.40 4.03
N CYS A 109 -16.12 14.34 2.70
CA CYS A 109 -15.87 13.14 1.91
C CYS A 109 -14.68 13.43 0.99
N ARG A 110 -13.58 12.69 1.17
CA ARG A 110 -12.35 12.77 0.35
C ARG A 110 -12.11 11.46 -0.36
N VAL A 111 -11.56 11.54 -1.57
CA VAL A 111 -11.46 10.41 -2.49
C VAL A 111 -10.06 10.31 -3.06
N GLY A 112 -9.54 9.10 -3.11
CA GLY A 112 -8.26 8.74 -3.68
C GLY A 112 -7.06 9.13 -2.81
N ASP A 113 -5.91 8.56 -3.17
CA ASP A 113 -4.61 8.85 -2.59
C ASP A 113 -3.65 9.10 -3.76
N PHE A 114 -3.44 10.38 -4.12
CA PHE A 114 -2.67 10.77 -5.29
C PHE A 114 -1.32 11.37 -4.87
N ARG A 115 -0.25 10.92 -5.51
CA ARG A 115 1.11 11.41 -5.21
C ARG A 115 1.36 12.76 -5.85
N SER A 116 0.73 13.03 -6.99
CA SER A 116 0.90 14.28 -7.73
C SER A 116 -0.44 14.98 -7.97
N ILE A 117 -0.36 16.28 -8.25
CA ILE A 117 -1.54 17.09 -8.56
C ILE A 117 -2.12 16.73 -9.92
N GLU A 118 -1.27 16.27 -10.85
CA GLU A 118 -1.65 15.86 -12.19
C GLU A 118 -2.52 14.59 -12.16
N GLU A 119 -2.15 13.62 -11.30
CA GLU A 119 -2.95 12.41 -11.07
C GLU A 119 -4.31 12.76 -10.49
N ALA A 120 -4.33 13.65 -9.47
CA ALA A 120 -5.56 14.12 -8.85
C ALA A 120 -6.45 14.88 -9.85
N ASP A 121 -5.87 15.72 -10.72
CA ASP A 121 -6.61 16.47 -11.73
C ASP A 121 -7.21 15.54 -12.80
N ALA A 122 -6.46 14.58 -13.28
CA ALA A 122 -6.96 13.58 -14.24
C ALA A 122 -8.17 12.83 -13.66
N MET A 123 -8.12 12.40 -12.41
CA MET A 123 -9.23 11.73 -11.75
C MET A 123 -10.39 12.69 -11.45
N MET A 124 -10.11 13.92 -11.07
CA MET A 124 -11.15 14.94 -10.85
C MET A 124 -11.98 15.20 -12.12
N ARG A 125 -11.31 15.24 -13.29
CA ARG A 125 -12.01 15.36 -14.59
C ARG A 125 -12.89 14.15 -14.86
N ARG A 126 -12.44 12.96 -14.54
CA ARG A 126 -13.26 11.73 -14.67
C ARG A 126 -14.49 11.78 -13.77
N LEU A 127 -14.34 12.21 -12.52
CA LEU A 127 -15.47 12.41 -11.59
C LEU A 127 -16.48 13.43 -12.14
N LYS A 128 -16.00 14.58 -12.62
CA LYS A 128 -16.88 15.62 -13.22
C LYS A 128 -17.59 15.15 -14.48
N ALA A 129 -16.94 14.35 -15.30
CA ALA A 129 -17.51 13.81 -16.56
C ALA A 129 -18.72 12.91 -16.33
N THR A 130 -18.89 12.33 -15.13
CA THR A 130 -20.10 11.56 -14.79
C THR A 130 -21.35 12.44 -14.67
N GLY A 131 -21.20 13.77 -14.54
CA GLY A 131 -22.29 14.71 -14.28
C GLY A 131 -22.85 14.63 -12.85
N VAL A 132 -22.44 13.64 -12.07
CA VAL A 132 -22.90 13.37 -10.70
C VAL A 132 -22.14 14.20 -9.68
N PHE A 133 -20.84 14.36 -9.87
CA PHE A 133 -19.93 15.05 -8.95
C PHE A 133 -19.52 16.41 -9.53
N LYS A 134 -20.36 17.42 -9.32
CA LYS A 134 -20.15 18.76 -9.92
C LYS A 134 -19.18 19.62 -9.11
N GLU A 135 -19.26 19.56 -7.78
CA GLU A 135 -18.49 20.40 -6.86
C GLU A 135 -17.35 19.59 -6.22
N VAL A 136 -16.34 19.27 -7.01
CA VAL A 136 -15.15 18.57 -6.53
C VAL A 136 -13.91 19.43 -6.68
N SER A 137 -13.03 19.36 -5.69
CA SER A 137 -11.81 20.15 -5.62
C SER A 137 -10.63 19.29 -5.16
N ILE A 138 -9.42 19.63 -5.60
CA ILE A 138 -8.20 18.98 -5.15
C ILE A 138 -7.75 19.66 -3.86
N VAL A 139 -7.41 18.85 -2.85
CA VAL A 139 -6.90 19.32 -1.55
C VAL A 139 -5.59 18.59 -1.21
N ARG A 140 -4.67 19.29 -0.54
CA ARG A 140 -3.52 18.63 0.09
C ARG A 140 -3.99 17.86 1.31
N ASP A 141 -3.49 16.62 1.46
CA ASP A 141 -3.83 15.75 2.57
C ASP A 141 -2.71 14.75 2.84
N GLN A 142 -2.80 14.06 3.96
CA GLN A 142 -2.00 12.85 4.17
C GLN A 142 -2.62 11.70 3.40
N ILE A 143 -1.84 11.08 2.53
CA ILE A 143 -2.25 9.94 1.72
C ILE A 143 -1.66 8.64 2.26
N ASN A 144 -2.34 7.54 1.97
CA ASN A 144 -1.94 6.20 2.34
C ASN A 144 -1.40 5.48 1.09
N ILE A 145 -0.12 5.13 1.10
CA ILE A 145 0.51 4.39 0.01
C ILE A 145 0.74 2.96 0.48
N PRO A 146 0.14 1.96 -0.17
CA PRO A 146 0.45 0.56 0.12
C PRO A 146 1.91 0.24 -0.23
N LEU A 147 2.54 -0.58 0.64
CA LEU A 147 3.88 -1.13 0.45
C LEU A 147 3.83 -2.43 -0.33
#